data_55905ca3739da9b35c94f0da6e2df22c
#
_entry.id   55905ca3739da9b35c94f0da6e2df22c
#
_cell.length_a   1.000
_cell.length_b   1.000
_cell.length_c   1.000
_cell.angle_alpha   90.00
_cell.angle_beta   90.00
_cell.angle_gamma   90.00
#
_symmetry.space_group_name_H-M   'P 1'
#
loop_
_entity.id
_entity.type
_entity.pdbx_description
1 polymer ?
#
loop_
_entity_poly.entity_id
_entity_poly.type
_entity_poly.pdbx_seq_one_letter_code
_entity_poly.pdbx_strand_id
1 'polypeptide(L)'
;MCGFVGFTGMRAEREAILHRMADRIIHRGPDMEGYHLSGDTPENAVALGFRRLSIIDLAAGKQPMYNEDGTVVVVFNGEIFNFMDLRTELQAKGHIFKTHCDTEVILHGYEEYGTALAAKLRGMFA
;
A
#
# COMPACT_ATOMS: atom_id res chain seq x y z
N MET A 1 -5.10 7.04 12.99
CA MET A 1 -4.15 6.19 12.23
C MET A 1 -4.95 5.29 11.31
N CYS A 2 -4.52 5.17 10.06
CA CYS A 2 -5.11 4.29 9.07
C CYS A 2 -5.13 2.82 9.51
N GLY A 3 -5.74 1.98 8.71
CA GLY A 3 -5.70 0.54 8.91
C GLY A 3 -5.84 -0.18 7.58
N PHE A 4 -5.34 -1.39 7.51
CA PHE A 4 -5.54 -2.25 6.37
C PHE A 4 -5.89 -3.68 6.79
N VAL A 5 -6.49 -4.40 5.89
CA VAL A 5 -6.83 -5.81 6.00
C VAL A 5 -6.46 -6.53 4.71
N GLY A 6 -6.26 -7.82 4.78
CA GLY A 6 -6.01 -8.59 3.58
C GLY A 6 -5.95 -10.08 3.83
N PHE A 7 -6.02 -10.84 2.76
CA PHE A 7 -5.82 -12.27 2.76
C PHE A 7 -5.33 -12.76 1.40
N THR A 8 -4.77 -13.94 1.37
CA THR A 8 -4.36 -14.67 0.17
C THR A 8 -5.22 -15.92 -0.01
N GLY A 9 -5.20 -16.45 -1.22
CA GLY A 9 -5.96 -17.64 -1.59
C GLY A 9 -7.36 -17.34 -2.08
N MET A 10 -7.85 -18.24 -2.95
CA MET A 10 -9.18 -18.12 -3.55
C MET A 10 -10.25 -18.44 -2.51
N ARG A 11 -11.28 -17.61 -2.47
CA ARG A 11 -12.46 -17.80 -1.63
C ARG A 11 -13.72 -17.43 -2.40
N ALA A 12 -14.80 -18.19 -2.19
CA ALA A 12 -16.12 -17.74 -2.61
C ALA A 12 -16.43 -16.39 -1.94
N GLU A 13 -17.02 -15.45 -2.68
CA GLU A 13 -17.39 -14.13 -2.19
C GLU A 13 -16.22 -13.29 -1.60
N ARG A 14 -14.99 -13.48 -2.15
CA ARG A 14 -13.79 -12.81 -1.61
C ARG A 14 -13.92 -11.30 -1.48
N GLU A 15 -14.63 -10.65 -2.39
CA GLU A 15 -14.90 -9.21 -2.32
C GLU A 15 -15.77 -8.86 -1.12
N ALA A 16 -16.89 -9.57 -0.92
CA ALA A 16 -17.76 -9.36 0.23
C ALA A 16 -17.06 -9.65 1.57
N ILE A 17 -16.17 -10.64 1.60
CA ILE A 17 -15.33 -10.93 2.77
C ILE A 17 -14.41 -9.76 3.06
N LEU A 18 -13.72 -9.24 2.04
CA LEU A 18 -12.79 -8.12 2.19
C LEU A 18 -13.49 -6.86 2.72
N HIS A 19 -14.67 -6.55 2.17
CA HIS A 19 -15.48 -5.42 2.64
C HIS A 19 -15.86 -5.59 4.12
N ARG A 20 -16.37 -6.76 4.51
CA ARG A 20 -16.70 -7.04 5.92
C ARG A 20 -15.48 -6.93 6.85
N MET A 21 -14.30 -7.34 6.40
CA MET A 21 -13.06 -7.17 7.17
C MET A 21 -12.71 -5.68 7.33
N ALA A 22 -12.79 -4.90 6.25
CA ALA A 22 -12.52 -3.47 6.27
C ALA A 22 -13.52 -2.71 7.15
N ASP A 23 -14.79 -3.11 7.19
CA ASP A 23 -15.80 -2.52 8.05
C ASP A 23 -15.50 -2.71 9.54
N ARG A 24 -14.85 -3.81 9.93
CA ARG A 24 -14.43 -4.04 11.32
C ARG A 24 -13.37 -3.05 11.81
N ILE A 25 -12.64 -2.46 10.89
CA ILE A 25 -11.58 -1.47 11.20
C ILE A 25 -11.95 -0.03 10.78
N ILE A 26 -13.22 0.26 10.51
CA ILE A 26 -13.68 1.61 10.09
C ILE A 26 -13.28 2.69 11.12
N HIS A 27 -13.24 2.36 12.40
CA HIS A 27 -12.81 3.25 13.47
C HIS A 27 -11.34 3.71 13.34
N ARG A 28 -10.52 2.98 12.59
CA ARG A 28 -9.12 3.33 12.29
C ARG A 28 -9.01 4.41 11.21
N GLY A 29 -9.93 4.38 10.25
CA GLY A 29 -9.91 5.28 9.10
C GLY A 29 -11.30 5.45 8.51
N PRO A 30 -12.12 6.35 9.06
CA PRO A 30 -13.51 6.53 8.62
C PRO A 30 -13.65 7.33 7.33
N ASP A 31 -12.60 8.03 6.88
CA ASP A 31 -12.72 9.07 5.86
C ASP A 31 -12.71 8.52 4.44
N MET A 32 -11.94 7.47 4.19
CA MET A 32 -11.84 6.84 2.86
C MET A 32 -11.58 5.34 2.98
N GLU A 33 -11.97 4.64 1.93
CA GLU A 33 -11.68 3.23 1.74
C GLU A 33 -11.08 2.96 0.37
N GLY A 34 -10.37 1.85 0.25
CA GLY A 34 -9.86 1.37 -1.03
C GLY A 34 -9.64 -0.13 -1.01
N TYR A 35 -9.79 -0.75 -2.16
CA TYR A 35 -9.74 -2.21 -2.29
C TYR A 35 -8.93 -2.62 -3.51
N HIS A 36 -8.24 -3.75 -3.39
CA HIS A 36 -7.57 -4.43 -4.48
C HIS A 36 -7.88 -5.92 -4.44
N LEU A 37 -8.26 -6.45 -5.58
CA LEU A 37 -8.45 -7.88 -5.79
C LEU A 37 -7.66 -8.29 -7.02
N SER A 38 -6.80 -9.27 -6.89
CA SER A 38 -6.03 -9.83 -8.00
C SER A 38 -5.93 -11.34 -7.89
N GLY A 39 -5.45 -11.96 -8.97
CA GLY A 39 -5.29 -13.39 -9.07
C GLY A 39 -6.61 -14.13 -9.24
N ASP A 40 -6.54 -15.24 -9.94
CA ASP A 40 -7.66 -16.11 -10.34
C ASP A 40 -7.45 -17.57 -9.92
N THR A 41 -6.32 -17.88 -9.29
CA THR A 41 -6.02 -19.19 -8.72
C THR A 41 -5.77 -19.12 -7.22
N PRO A 42 -5.89 -20.23 -6.49
CA PRO A 42 -5.62 -20.26 -5.04
C PRO A 42 -4.21 -19.77 -4.66
N GLU A 43 -3.23 -19.97 -5.55
CA GLU A 43 -1.84 -19.66 -5.32
C GLU A 43 -1.52 -18.16 -5.51
N ASN A 44 -2.25 -17.49 -6.42
CA ASN A 44 -1.98 -16.10 -6.81
C ASN A 44 -3.05 -15.10 -6.37
N ALA A 45 -4.14 -15.57 -5.77
CA ALA A 45 -5.23 -14.70 -5.34
C ALA A 45 -4.83 -13.86 -4.13
N VAL A 46 -4.99 -12.54 -4.25
CA VAL A 46 -4.72 -11.55 -3.21
C VAL A 46 -5.92 -10.61 -3.06
N ALA A 47 -6.26 -10.30 -1.83
CA ALA A 47 -7.28 -9.32 -1.48
C ALA A 47 -6.70 -8.34 -0.45
N LEU A 48 -6.71 -7.05 -0.74
CA LEU A 48 -6.22 -5.97 0.13
C LEU A 48 -7.31 -4.91 0.30
N GLY A 49 -7.56 -4.50 1.53
CA GLY A 49 -8.48 -3.42 1.87
C GLY A 49 -7.80 -2.38 2.76
N PHE A 50 -8.11 -1.11 2.53
CA PHE A 50 -7.51 0.01 3.24
C PHE A 50 -8.60 0.94 3.77
N ARG A 51 -8.39 1.43 5.00
CA ARG A 51 -9.19 2.48 5.65
C ARG A 51 -8.29 3.65 6.02
N ARG A 52 -8.65 4.85 5.55
CA ARG A 52 -7.84 6.06 5.73
C ARG A 52 -8.45 6.99 6.76
N LEU A 53 -7.59 7.49 7.64
CA LEU A 53 -7.81 8.68 8.44
C LEU A 53 -7.05 9.84 7.78
N SER A 54 -7.77 10.80 7.24
CA SER A 54 -7.20 11.95 6.54
C SER A 54 -6.99 13.10 7.52
N ILE A 55 -5.75 13.31 7.96
CA ILE A 55 -5.40 14.42 8.87
C ILE A 55 -4.91 15.62 8.07
N ILE A 56 -4.16 15.39 6.99
CA ILE A 56 -3.59 16.42 6.11
C ILE A 56 -3.59 15.84 4.68
N ASP A 57 -3.89 16.67 3.68
CA ASP A 57 -3.86 16.36 2.25
C ASP A 57 -4.80 15.23 1.79
N LEU A 58 -5.98 15.63 1.33
CA LEU A 58 -7.01 14.73 0.79
C LEU A 58 -6.64 14.11 -0.57
N ALA A 59 -5.71 14.72 -1.31
CA ALA A 59 -5.38 14.34 -2.68
C ALA A 59 -4.20 13.36 -2.79
N ALA A 60 -3.21 13.46 -1.91
CA ALA A 60 -2.05 12.58 -1.89
C ALA A 60 -2.29 11.34 -1.00
N GLY A 61 -1.80 10.20 -1.43
CA GLY A 61 -1.79 8.98 -0.62
C GLY A 61 -3.07 8.15 -0.64
N LYS A 62 -3.85 8.19 -1.73
CA LYS A 62 -4.90 7.17 -1.95
C LYS A 62 -4.27 5.79 -1.99
N GLN A 63 -4.87 4.86 -1.26
CA GLN A 63 -4.43 3.47 -1.22
C GLN A 63 -5.63 2.53 -1.48
N PRO A 64 -5.40 1.36 -2.05
CA PRO A 64 -4.12 0.80 -2.50
C PRO A 64 -3.42 1.67 -3.54
N MET A 65 -2.08 1.78 -3.45
CA MET A 65 -1.25 2.54 -4.38
C MET A 65 -0.54 1.59 -5.34
N TYR A 66 -0.38 1.99 -6.60
CA TYR A 66 0.18 1.17 -7.67
C TYR A 66 1.41 1.84 -8.27
N ASN A 67 2.36 1.03 -8.76
CA ASN A 67 3.40 1.50 -9.64
C ASN A 67 2.84 1.87 -11.04
N GLU A 68 3.70 2.28 -11.97
CA GLU A 68 3.28 2.84 -13.25
C GLU A 68 2.51 1.86 -14.14
N ASP A 69 2.90 0.59 -14.11
CA ASP A 69 2.32 -0.47 -14.94
C ASP A 69 1.27 -1.33 -14.20
N GLY A 70 1.03 -1.06 -12.91
CA GLY A 70 0.05 -1.76 -12.10
C GLY A 70 0.48 -3.16 -11.64
N THR A 71 1.75 -3.53 -11.81
CA THR A 71 2.26 -4.86 -11.41
C THR A 71 2.61 -4.95 -9.92
N VAL A 72 2.86 -3.81 -9.29
CA VAL A 72 3.11 -3.72 -7.84
C VAL A 72 2.02 -2.90 -7.19
N VAL A 73 1.47 -3.41 -6.10
CA VAL A 73 0.44 -2.73 -5.30
C VAL A 73 0.85 -2.73 -3.83
N VAL A 74 0.58 -1.62 -3.14
CA VAL A 74 0.85 -1.50 -1.71
C VAL A 74 -0.36 -0.96 -0.95
N VAL A 75 -0.58 -1.51 0.24
CA VAL A 75 -1.32 -0.90 1.34
C VAL A 75 -0.37 -0.71 2.51
N PHE A 76 -0.39 0.47 3.09
CA PHE A 76 0.62 0.88 4.06
C PHE A 76 0.00 1.72 5.18
N ASN A 77 0.35 1.43 6.41
CA ASN A 77 0.01 2.24 7.56
C ASN A 77 1.26 2.53 8.38
N GLY A 78 1.73 3.77 8.36
CA GLY A 78 2.92 4.18 9.08
C GLY A 78 3.57 5.43 8.52
N GLU A 79 4.83 5.62 8.89
CA GLU A 79 5.71 6.65 8.35
C GLU A 79 7.11 6.07 8.12
N ILE A 80 7.71 6.40 6.98
CA ILE A 80 9.08 6.05 6.62
C ILE A 80 9.94 7.29 6.82
N PHE A 81 10.73 7.32 7.88
CA PHE A 81 11.51 8.51 8.29
C PHE A 81 12.61 8.87 7.29
N ASN A 82 13.18 7.89 6.62
CA ASN A 82 14.24 8.09 5.63
C ASN A 82 13.73 8.10 4.17
N PHE A 83 12.43 8.43 3.97
CA PHE A 83 11.85 8.38 2.62
C PHE A 83 12.50 9.38 1.64
N MET A 84 12.96 10.53 2.11
CA MET A 84 13.62 11.53 1.24
C MET A 84 14.95 11.02 0.69
N ASP A 85 15.74 10.33 1.51
CA ASP A 85 17.01 9.73 1.07
C ASP A 85 16.75 8.61 0.05
N LEU A 86 15.79 7.72 0.37
CA LEU A 86 15.37 6.65 -0.54
C LEU A 86 14.82 7.20 -1.86
N ARG A 87 14.00 8.25 -1.80
CA ARG A 87 13.48 8.93 -2.98
C ARG A 87 14.59 9.45 -3.87
N THR A 88 15.59 10.12 -3.28
CA THR A 88 16.75 10.66 -4.03
C THR A 88 17.54 9.53 -4.68
N GLU A 89 17.79 8.43 -3.95
CA GLU A 89 18.47 7.25 -4.47
C GLU A 89 17.70 6.63 -5.65
N LEU A 90 16.38 6.45 -5.52
CA LEU A 90 15.52 5.84 -6.53
C LEU A 90 15.37 6.74 -7.77
N GLN A 91 15.26 8.05 -7.58
CA GLN A 91 15.25 9.01 -8.70
C GLN A 91 16.57 8.99 -9.48
N ALA A 92 17.72 8.86 -8.82
CA ALA A 92 19.02 8.71 -9.47
C ALA A 92 19.11 7.41 -10.30
N LYS A 93 18.30 6.41 -9.99
CA LYS A 93 18.16 5.14 -10.73
C LYS A 93 17.11 5.20 -11.84
N GLY A 94 16.42 6.32 -12.00
CA GLY A 94 15.47 6.56 -13.09
C GLY A 94 13.99 6.40 -12.71
N HIS A 95 13.67 6.12 -11.44
CA HIS A 95 12.28 6.06 -10.99
C HIS A 95 11.61 7.44 -10.96
N ILE A 96 10.38 7.52 -11.44
CA ILE A 96 9.61 8.77 -11.54
C ILE A 96 8.51 8.76 -10.49
N PHE A 97 8.61 9.68 -9.55
CA PHE A 97 7.63 9.84 -8.48
C PHE A 97 6.50 10.78 -8.89
N LYS A 98 5.26 10.38 -8.63
CA LYS A 98 4.04 11.14 -8.94
C LYS A 98 3.53 11.93 -7.74
N THR A 99 3.86 11.50 -6.53
CA THR A 99 3.42 12.11 -5.27
C THR A 99 4.61 12.56 -4.43
N HIS A 100 4.32 13.22 -3.31
CA HIS A 100 5.32 13.55 -2.30
C HIS A 100 5.20 12.68 -1.05
N CYS A 101 4.33 11.66 -1.07
CA CYS A 101 4.14 10.79 0.09
C CYS A 101 5.28 9.77 0.24
N ASP A 102 5.51 9.36 1.47
CA ASP A 102 6.50 8.35 1.82
C ASP A 102 6.13 6.95 1.31
N THR A 103 4.85 6.65 1.18
CA THR A 103 4.37 5.35 0.68
C THR A 103 4.91 5.01 -0.71
N GLU A 104 5.10 6.00 -1.57
CA GLU A 104 5.55 5.77 -2.96
C GLU A 104 6.98 5.21 -3.03
N VAL A 105 7.82 5.47 -2.02
CA VAL A 105 9.16 4.86 -1.99
C VAL A 105 9.11 3.35 -1.81
N ILE A 106 8.01 2.80 -1.29
CA ILE A 106 7.82 1.36 -1.16
C ILE A 106 7.65 0.72 -2.53
N LEU A 107 6.85 1.33 -3.41
CA LEU A 107 6.62 0.82 -4.77
C LEU A 107 7.93 0.75 -5.56
N HIS A 108 8.57 1.90 -5.74
CA HIS A 108 9.82 1.99 -6.50
C HIS A 108 10.98 1.26 -5.83
N GLY A 109 11.02 1.27 -4.50
CA GLY A 109 12.00 0.51 -3.75
C GLY A 109 11.82 -1.01 -3.89
N TYR A 110 10.58 -1.49 -4.01
CA TYR A 110 10.32 -2.90 -4.25
C TYR A 110 10.71 -3.31 -5.68
N GLU A 111 10.46 -2.47 -6.67
CA GLU A 111 10.92 -2.69 -8.05
C GLU A 111 12.44 -2.84 -8.12
N GLU A 112 13.16 -2.02 -7.36
CA GLU A 112 14.63 -1.98 -7.38
C GLU A 112 15.28 -3.06 -6.52
N TYR A 113 14.73 -3.35 -5.31
CA TYR A 113 15.38 -4.18 -4.29
C TYR A 113 14.60 -5.45 -3.93
N GLY A 114 13.37 -5.60 -4.43
CA GLY A 114 12.51 -6.70 -4.03
C GLY A 114 12.28 -6.72 -2.51
N THR A 115 12.30 -7.90 -1.91
CA THR A 115 12.12 -8.09 -0.47
C THR A 115 13.24 -7.49 0.38
N ALA A 116 14.42 -7.22 -0.18
CA ALA A 116 15.52 -6.57 0.53
C ALA A 116 15.23 -5.10 0.86
N LEU A 117 14.20 -4.49 0.25
CA LEU A 117 13.74 -3.15 0.60
C LEU A 117 13.47 -3.01 2.09
N ALA A 118 12.87 -4.03 2.73
CA ALA A 118 12.49 -3.97 4.14
C ALA A 118 13.68 -3.59 5.06
N ALA A 119 14.88 -4.05 4.73
CA ALA A 119 16.10 -3.72 5.48
C ALA A 119 16.60 -2.29 5.28
N LYS A 120 16.12 -1.60 4.24
CA LYS A 120 16.48 -0.20 3.94
C LYS A 120 15.52 0.80 4.59
N LEU A 121 14.34 0.37 4.99
CA LEU A 121 13.33 1.26 5.58
C LEU A 121 13.66 1.57 7.04
N ARG A 122 13.49 2.83 7.43
CA ARG A 122 13.53 3.29 8.81
C ARG A 122 12.23 4.02 9.12
N GLY A 123 11.53 3.58 10.16
CA GLY A 123 10.25 4.18 10.50
C GLY A 123 9.39 3.31 11.41
N MET A 124 8.13 3.69 11.51
CA MET A 124 7.07 2.95 12.20
C MET A 124 6.01 2.56 11.18
N PHE A 125 5.91 1.30 10.84
CA PHE A 125 5.05 0.87 9.74
C PHE A 125 4.57 -0.57 9.82
N ALA A 126 3.50 -0.84 9.11
CA ALA A 126 2.99 -2.17 8.77
C ALA A 126 2.38 -2.16 7.35
#